data_c202aba0b20ae0ca53599d75701bd1cf
#
_entry.id   c202aba0b20ae0ca53599d75701bd1cf
#
_cell.length_a   1.000
_cell.length_b   1.000
_cell.length_c   1.000
_cell.angle_alpha   90.00
_cell.angle_beta   90.00
_cell.angle_gamma   90.00
#
_symmetry.space_group_name_H-M   'P 1'
#
loop_
_entity.id
_entity.type
_entity.pdbx_description
1 polymer ?
#
loop_
_entity_poly.entity_id
_entity_poly.type
_entity_poly.pdbx_seq_one_letter_code
_entity_poly.pdbx_strand_id
1 'polypeptide(L)'
;MPVSSDPSARYQAIVAVVAALIFVGCLVSPPSLMDDVDSVQAQIAHNMLQSGDWVTARLDGIAYLEKSPLKYWMIAISFLIFGVHDWAARIPIALSTVLLCWVTGRFAAWGAPPGLRRRTGLCAGTVLATSVGLFLFTRILIPDVILTLTITLALWSLMRAIEEGEPHPARWAMLMWASMGTGLLLKGLIAACFPVAAGLLYLGVTRQLFLGKTWARLRPFRGVLLLLAIAAPWHVLATLRNPPYFDFTMHSERGSYHGFFWFYFINEHVLRFLNLRYPRDYNTVPRAWFWLFHLLWLFPWSVYFPAALRLNYRQPDRASRVRLMALCWSGFILVFFTFSTTQEYYSMPCYPALALLLGSAIAGEDPWLRYGTRAIVVVATLAAAAIASILWMVRGLPTPGDIAGALSQNPEVYTLSLGHMTDLTLRAFAYLRLPLAVAGVAFAVGAIGAWRPAGRRRVPLAALAAMMVLFFHAARLALVVFDPYMSSRPLAEALLQAPPGRLIVDDQYYTFSSIFFYTNRRALLLNGRVNNLVYGSYAPDAPKDVFIEDRELAERWTRPERYYLVAEGPQAPRIEKLVGKAALRVVAASGGKFLFTNR
;
A
#
# COMPACT_ATOMS: atom_id res chain seq x y z
N MET A 1 -22.38 -38.27 -10.92
CA MET A 1 -21.30 -38.59 -9.96
C MET A 1 -21.18 -37.40 -9.01
N PRO A 2 -21.29 -37.55 -7.69
CA PRO A 2 -21.09 -36.43 -6.78
C PRO A 2 -19.62 -36.02 -6.86
N VAL A 3 -19.41 -34.75 -7.14
CA VAL A 3 -18.10 -34.11 -7.07
C VAL A 3 -17.58 -34.31 -5.64
N SER A 4 -16.63 -35.20 -5.44
CA SER A 4 -15.95 -35.36 -4.18
C SER A 4 -15.31 -34.02 -3.84
N SER A 5 -15.88 -33.30 -2.88
CA SER A 5 -15.35 -32.04 -2.40
C SER A 5 -13.94 -32.32 -1.84
N ASP A 6 -12.92 -31.94 -2.61
CA ASP A 6 -11.52 -32.05 -2.18
C ASP A 6 -11.42 -31.40 -0.78
N PRO A 7 -11.01 -32.19 0.26
CA PRO A 7 -10.89 -31.64 1.61
C PRO A 7 -9.96 -30.43 1.69
N SER A 8 -9.12 -30.23 0.68
CA SER A 8 -8.27 -29.06 0.52
C SER A 8 -9.07 -27.79 0.18
N ALA A 9 -10.20 -27.88 -0.50
CA ALA A 9 -11.00 -26.74 -0.91
C ALA A 9 -11.60 -25.96 0.30
N ARG A 10 -11.99 -26.69 1.36
CA ARG A 10 -12.63 -26.07 2.54
C ARG A 10 -11.72 -25.10 3.31
N TYR A 11 -10.45 -25.45 3.56
CA TYR A 11 -9.55 -24.54 4.31
C TYR A 11 -9.11 -23.35 3.48
N GLN A 12 -9.03 -23.51 2.17
CA GLN A 12 -8.76 -22.43 1.25
C GLN A 12 -9.88 -21.40 1.23
N ALA A 13 -11.13 -21.89 1.30
CA ALA A 13 -12.29 -21.02 1.47
C ALA A 13 -12.24 -20.24 2.80
N ILE A 14 -11.78 -20.86 3.90
CA ILE A 14 -11.62 -20.16 5.19
C ILE A 14 -10.63 -19.01 5.05
N VAL A 15 -9.46 -19.22 4.43
CA VAL A 15 -8.48 -18.13 4.23
C VAL A 15 -9.08 -17.02 3.39
N ALA A 16 -9.75 -17.35 2.28
CA ALA A 16 -10.38 -16.37 1.41
C ALA A 16 -11.49 -15.59 2.15
N VAL A 17 -12.31 -16.27 2.96
CA VAL A 17 -13.37 -15.61 3.76
C VAL A 17 -12.78 -14.68 4.81
N VAL A 18 -11.76 -15.11 5.57
CA VAL A 18 -11.10 -14.25 6.56
C VAL A 18 -10.49 -13.01 5.89
N ALA A 19 -9.78 -13.20 4.77
CA ALA A 19 -9.22 -12.09 4.01
C ALA A 19 -10.33 -11.18 3.44
N ALA A 20 -11.42 -11.74 2.92
CA ALA A 20 -12.54 -10.95 2.38
C ALA A 20 -13.25 -10.14 3.48
N LEU A 21 -13.50 -10.72 4.66
CA LEU A 21 -14.08 -10.00 5.80
C LEU A 21 -13.25 -8.76 6.19
N ILE A 22 -11.92 -8.86 6.08
CA ILE A 22 -11.02 -7.73 6.37
C ILE A 22 -10.99 -6.76 5.19
N PHE A 23 -10.55 -7.21 4.02
CA PHE A 23 -10.17 -6.31 2.93
C PHE A 23 -11.35 -5.84 2.10
N VAL A 24 -12.34 -6.69 1.83
CA VAL A 24 -13.58 -6.32 1.16
C VAL A 24 -14.55 -5.65 2.16
N GLY A 25 -14.63 -6.16 3.39
CA GLY A 25 -15.43 -5.53 4.45
C GLY A 25 -15.03 -4.09 4.80
N CYS A 26 -13.77 -3.73 4.53
CA CYS A 26 -13.25 -2.38 4.73
C CYS A 26 -13.31 -1.48 3.47
N LEU A 27 -13.94 -1.89 2.37
CA LEU A 27 -14.12 -1.04 1.18
C LEU A 27 -15.15 0.06 1.37
N VAL A 28 -16.12 -0.16 2.24
CA VAL A 28 -17.28 0.75 2.43
C VAL A 28 -16.82 2.14 2.85
N SER A 29 -17.36 3.15 2.16
CA SER A 29 -17.17 4.56 2.48
C SER A 29 -18.20 5.03 3.52
N PRO A 30 -17.87 5.96 4.44
CA PRO A 30 -16.54 6.41 4.75
C PRO A 30 -15.63 5.30 5.35
N PRO A 31 -14.28 5.46 5.38
CA PRO A 31 -13.51 6.67 5.12
C PRO A 31 -13.43 7.00 3.63
N SER A 32 -13.34 8.28 3.32
CA SER A 32 -13.15 8.84 1.99
C SER A 32 -11.77 8.51 1.43
N LEU A 33 -11.51 8.84 0.17
CA LEU A 33 -10.13 8.83 -0.34
C LEU A 33 -9.32 9.92 0.37
N MET A 34 -8.18 9.52 0.90
CA MET A 34 -7.27 10.42 1.58
C MET A 34 -6.60 11.36 0.56
N ASP A 35 -6.33 12.57 1.01
CA ASP A 35 -5.42 13.47 0.30
C ASP A 35 -4.03 12.83 0.19
N ASP A 36 -3.14 13.43 -0.58
CA ASP A 36 -1.79 13.01 -0.88
C ASP A 36 -1.70 11.80 -1.81
N VAL A 37 -2.05 10.60 -1.38
CA VAL A 37 -1.81 9.39 -2.19
C VAL A 37 -3.07 8.86 -2.85
N ASP A 38 -4.14 8.57 -2.09
CA ASP A 38 -5.31 7.83 -2.60
C ASP A 38 -6.02 8.54 -3.73
N SER A 39 -6.38 9.80 -3.49
CA SER A 39 -7.13 10.62 -4.43
C SER A 39 -6.34 10.88 -5.70
N VAL A 40 -5.02 11.06 -5.59
CA VAL A 40 -4.10 11.19 -6.74
C VAL A 40 -4.21 10.00 -7.67
N GLN A 41 -4.14 8.78 -7.10
CA GLN A 41 -4.17 7.56 -7.91
C GLN A 41 -5.56 7.34 -8.56
N ALA A 42 -6.62 7.63 -7.81
CA ALA A 42 -7.99 7.54 -8.31
C ALA A 42 -8.26 8.59 -9.39
N GLN A 43 -7.77 9.84 -9.20
CA GLN A 43 -7.93 10.91 -10.18
C GLN A 43 -7.19 10.62 -11.49
N ILE A 44 -5.98 10.06 -11.43
CA ILE A 44 -5.26 9.62 -12.64
C ILE A 44 -6.11 8.63 -13.44
N ALA A 45 -6.67 7.62 -12.76
CA ALA A 45 -7.53 6.63 -13.42
C ALA A 45 -8.81 7.26 -14.01
N HIS A 46 -9.40 8.22 -13.31
CA HIS A 46 -10.56 8.98 -13.79
C HIS A 46 -10.18 9.83 -15.02
N ASN A 47 -9.05 10.52 -14.98
CA ASN A 47 -8.55 11.32 -16.10
C ASN A 47 -8.26 10.45 -17.34
N MET A 48 -7.73 9.23 -17.17
CA MET A 48 -7.52 8.28 -18.27
C MET A 48 -8.84 7.91 -18.96
N LEU A 49 -9.92 7.70 -18.18
CA LEU A 49 -11.24 7.42 -18.75
C LEU A 49 -11.81 8.61 -19.51
N GLN A 50 -11.66 9.82 -18.97
CA GLN A 50 -12.24 11.02 -19.59
C GLN A 50 -11.49 11.45 -20.85
N SER A 51 -10.16 11.38 -20.82
CA SER A 51 -9.31 11.78 -21.94
C SER A 51 -9.16 10.72 -23.03
N GLY A 52 -9.39 9.44 -22.71
CA GLY A 52 -9.05 8.31 -23.56
C GLY A 52 -7.54 8.04 -23.67
N ASP A 53 -6.69 8.77 -22.94
CA ASP A 53 -5.24 8.54 -22.89
C ASP A 53 -4.88 7.52 -21.81
N TRP A 54 -4.75 6.26 -22.21
CA TRP A 54 -4.35 5.15 -21.35
C TRP A 54 -2.82 4.97 -21.23
N VAL A 55 -2.05 5.85 -21.86
CA VAL A 55 -0.58 5.74 -21.89
C VAL A 55 0.08 6.70 -20.92
N THR A 56 -0.25 8.00 -21.00
CA THR A 56 0.35 9.04 -20.15
C THR A 56 -0.59 9.41 -19.01
N ALA A 57 -0.19 9.14 -17.78
CA ALA A 57 -0.90 9.61 -16.60
C ALA A 57 -0.80 11.13 -16.48
N ARG A 58 -1.91 11.81 -16.10
CA ARG A 58 -1.95 13.26 -15.94
C ARG A 58 -2.71 13.68 -14.69
N LEU A 59 -2.24 14.75 -14.06
CA LEU A 59 -2.90 15.44 -12.96
C LEU A 59 -3.01 16.92 -13.33
N ASP A 60 -4.21 17.45 -13.30
CA ASP A 60 -4.51 18.83 -13.72
C ASP A 60 -3.93 19.22 -15.09
N GLY A 61 -3.85 18.24 -16.01
CA GLY A 61 -3.25 18.37 -17.34
C GLY A 61 -1.74 18.13 -17.39
N ILE A 62 -1.05 18.10 -16.26
CA ILE A 62 0.41 17.91 -16.18
C ILE A 62 0.74 16.42 -16.23
N ALA A 63 1.75 16.04 -17.01
CA ALA A 63 2.21 14.65 -17.12
C ALA A 63 2.79 14.14 -15.79
N TYR A 64 2.33 12.97 -15.36
CA TYR A 64 2.75 12.27 -14.14
C TYR A 64 3.48 10.97 -14.53
N LEU A 65 4.80 11.04 -14.68
CA LEU A 65 5.61 9.98 -15.30
C LEU A 65 6.22 8.98 -14.32
N GLU A 66 5.85 9.06 -13.05
CA GLU A 66 6.49 8.33 -11.95
C GLU A 66 6.19 6.83 -11.94
N LYS A 67 5.01 6.41 -12.35
CA LYS A 67 4.50 5.04 -12.13
C LYS A 67 4.02 4.37 -13.41
N SER A 68 4.16 3.05 -13.43
CA SER A 68 3.60 2.18 -14.48
C SER A 68 2.07 2.14 -14.44
N PRO A 69 1.39 1.78 -15.54
CA PRO A 69 -0.02 2.06 -15.76
C PRO A 69 -0.99 1.05 -15.15
N LEU A 70 -0.58 -0.19 -14.93
CA LEU A 70 -1.52 -1.31 -14.70
C LEU A 70 -2.46 -1.05 -13.51
N LYS A 71 -1.96 -0.44 -12.44
CA LYS A 71 -2.81 -0.06 -11.31
C LYS A 71 -3.90 0.93 -11.73
N TYR A 72 -3.56 1.95 -12.51
CA TYR A 72 -4.52 2.93 -13.03
C TYR A 72 -5.56 2.27 -13.93
N TRP A 73 -5.11 1.36 -14.82
CA TRP A 73 -6.01 0.60 -15.67
C TRP A 73 -6.98 -0.25 -14.87
N MET A 74 -6.52 -0.92 -13.82
CA MET A 74 -7.38 -1.72 -12.95
C MET A 74 -8.44 -0.85 -12.24
N ILE A 75 -8.05 0.35 -11.75
CA ILE A 75 -8.98 1.31 -11.13
C ILE A 75 -9.95 1.85 -12.18
N ALA A 76 -9.47 2.22 -13.37
CA ALA A 76 -10.29 2.72 -14.46
C ALA A 76 -11.33 1.68 -14.91
N ILE A 77 -10.93 0.40 -15.03
CA ILE A 77 -11.86 -0.71 -15.33
C ILE A 77 -12.89 -0.85 -14.21
N SER A 78 -12.48 -0.73 -12.95
CA SER A 78 -13.41 -0.74 -11.82
C SER A 78 -14.42 0.42 -11.91
N PHE A 79 -13.98 1.60 -12.30
CA PHE A 79 -14.86 2.75 -12.52
C PHE A 79 -15.83 2.55 -13.70
N LEU A 80 -15.42 1.88 -14.76
CA LEU A 80 -16.30 1.53 -15.89
C LEU A 80 -17.44 0.59 -15.46
N ILE A 81 -17.17 -0.31 -14.51
CA ILE A 81 -18.14 -1.32 -14.07
C ILE A 81 -19.05 -0.76 -12.98
N PHE A 82 -18.51 -0.03 -12.03
CA PHE A 82 -19.19 0.36 -10.79
C PHE A 82 -19.46 1.87 -10.66
N GLY A 83 -19.03 2.67 -11.63
CA GLY A 83 -19.04 4.13 -11.53
C GLY A 83 -17.84 4.69 -10.78
N VAL A 84 -17.64 6.01 -10.90
CA VAL A 84 -16.54 6.73 -10.24
C VAL A 84 -16.89 6.97 -8.78
N HIS A 85 -16.46 6.04 -7.93
CA HIS A 85 -16.67 6.06 -6.48
C HIS A 85 -15.37 5.73 -5.76
N ASP A 86 -15.21 6.26 -4.56
CA ASP A 86 -14.05 5.99 -3.70
C ASP A 86 -13.89 4.49 -3.36
N TRP A 87 -14.98 3.80 -3.02
CA TRP A 87 -14.96 2.35 -2.79
C TRP A 87 -14.61 1.56 -4.06
N ALA A 88 -15.05 2.02 -5.24
CA ALA A 88 -14.73 1.37 -6.51
C ALA A 88 -13.24 1.46 -6.84
N ALA A 89 -12.57 2.58 -6.49
CA ALA A 89 -11.12 2.72 -6.63
C ALA A 89 -10.34 1.68 -5.80
N ARG A 90 -10.89 1.25 -4.67
CA ARG A 90 -10.25 0.30 -3.74
C ARG A 90 -10.44 -1.17 -4.10
N ILE A 91 -11.41 -1.52 -4.95
CA ILE A 91 -11.74 -2.91 -5.33
C ILE A 91 -10.51 -3.67 -5.84
N PRO A 92 -9.70 -3.16 -6.81
CA PRO A 92 -8.56 -3.90 -7.34
C PRO A 92 -7.55 -4.30 -6.26
N ILE A 93 -7.28 -3.40 -5.31
CA ILE A 93 -6.36 -3.65 -4.19
C ILE A 93 -6.93 -4.71 -3.25
N ALA A 94 -8.19 -4.59 -2.86
CA ALA A 94 -8.85 -5.53 -1.95
C ALA A 94 -8.90 -6.94 -2.54
N LEU A 95 -9.31 -7.09 -3.79
CA LEU A 95 -9.36 -8.40 -4.47
C LEU A 95 -7.96 -9.01 -4.63
N SER A 96 -6.96 -8.19 -4.99
CA SER A 96 -5.57 -8.65 -5.09
C SER A 96 -5.02 -9.09 -3.73
N THR A 97 -5.43 -8.44 -2.64
CA THR A 97 -5.03 -8.83 -1.28
C THR A 97 -5.65 -10.16 -0.87
N VAL A 98 -6.93 -10.37 -1.14
CA VAL A 98 -7.60 -11.66 -0.90
C VAL A 98 -6.93 -12.78 -1.69
N LEU A 99 -6.65 -12.52 -2.98
CA LEU A 99 -5.96 -13.46 -3.85
C LEU A 99 -4.54 -13.75 -3.37
N LEU A 100 -3.80 -12.74 -2.90
CA LEU A 100 -2.46 -12.90 -2.33
C LEU A 100 -2.46 -13.83 -1.12
N CYS A 101 -3.40 -13.63 -0.18
CA CYS A 101 -3.55 -14.48 1.00
C CYS A 101 -3.87 -15.93 0.61
N TRP A 102 -4.78 -16.11 -0.35
CA TRP A 102 -5.15 -17.41 -0.88
C TRP A 102 -3.99 -18.12 -1.60
N VAL A 103 -3.27 -17.41 -2.48
CA VAL A 103 -2.08 -17.92 -3.20
C VAL A 103 -1.00 -18.33 -2.21
N THR A 104 -0.73 -17.51 -1.20
CA THR A 104 0.26 -17.83 -0.14
C THR A 104 -0.12 -19.08 0.62
N GLY A 105 -1.39 -19.23 0.99
CA GLY A 105 -1.90 -20.45 1.61
C GLY A 105 -1.76 -21.69 0.69
N ARG A 106 -2.02 -21.55 -0.61
CA ARG A 106 -1.82 -22.60 -1.61
C ARG A 106 -0.36 -22.99 -1.77
N PHE A 107 0.53 -22.00 -1.83
CA PHE A 107 1.97 -22.22 -1.90
C PHE A 107 2.48 -22.98 -0.67
N ALA A 108 2.08 -22.54 0.53
CA ALA A 108 2.41 -23.21 1.79
C ALA A 108 1.93 -24.66 1.82
N ALA A 109 0.68 -24.90 1.41
CA ALA A 109 0.10 -26.26 1.37
C ALA A 109 0.83 -27.17 0.38
N TRP A 110 1.20 -26.66 -0.79
CA TRP A 110 1.97 -27.41 -1.78
C TRP A 110 3.36 -27.78 -1.26
N GLY A 111 4.03 -26.86 -0.54
CA GLY A 111 5.34 -27.09 0.05
C GLY A 111 5.34 -28.04 1.24
N ALA A 112 4.23 -28.20 1.92
CA ALA A 112 4.17 -28.96 3.17
C ALA A 112 4.15 -30.49 2.97
N PRO A 113 4.60 -31.27 3.98
CA PRO A 113 4.43 -32.72 4.00
C PRO A 113 2.96 -33.12 3.88
N PRO A 114 2.63 -34.29 3.32
CA PRO A 114 1.24 -34.70 3.05
C PRO A 114 0.30 -34.57 4.24
N GLY A 115 0.70 -34.99 5.43
CA GLY A 115 -0.10 -34.89 6.67
C GLY A 115 -0.31 -33.47 7.22
N LEU A 116 0.49 -32.49 6.79
CA LEU A 116 0.44 -31.11 7.28
C LEU A 116 -0.07 -30.12 6.24
N ARG A 117 -0.31 -30.51 4.99
CA ARG A 117 -0.68 -29.60 3.90
C ARG A 117 -1.81 -28.64 4.24
N ARG A 118 -2.94 -29.21 4.70
CA ARG A 118 -4.12 -28.44 5.09
C ARG A 118 -3.80 -27.42 6.16
N ARG A 119 -3.10 -27.82 7.21
CA ARG A 119 -2.79 -27.00 8.36
C ARG A 119 -1.79 -25.90 8.01
N THR A 120 -0.72 -26.25 7.30
CA THR A 120 0.30 -25.27 6.88
C THR A 120 -0.30 -24.20 5.97
N GLY A 121 -1.15 -24.61 4.99
CA GLY A 121 -1.83 -23.67 4.12
C GLY A 121 -2.77 -22.73 4.87
N LEU A 122 -3.59 -23.27 5.79
CA LEU A 122 -4.46 -22.47 6.64
C LEU A 122 -3.65 -21.47 7.50
N CYS A 123 -2.60 -21.96 8.16
CA CYS A 123 -1.77 -21.09 9.01
C CYS A 123 -1.11 -19.98 8.21
N ALA A 124 -0.43 -20.29 7.09
CA ALA A 124 0.28 -19.27 6.30
C ALA A 124 -0.67 -18.22 5.70
N GLY A 125 -1.81 -18.65 5.13
CA GLY A 125 -2.81 -17.73 4.59
C GLY A 125 -3.42 -16.84 5.67
N THR A 126 -3.75 -17.38 6.85
CA THR A 126 -4.30 -16.63 7.97
C THR A 126 -3.26 -15.67 8.57
N VAL A 127 -2.02 -16.11 8.75
CA VAL A 127 -0.89 -15.26 9.18
C VAL A 127 -0.79 -14.03 8.30
N LEU A 128 -0.79 -14.21 6.99
CA LEU A 128 -0.70 -13.09 6.07
C LEU A 128 -1.95 -12.20 6.12
N ALA A 129 -3.14 -12.79 6.05
CA ALA A 129 -4.41 -12.04 6.05
C ALA A 129 -4.62 -11.18 7.31
N THR A 130 -4.06 -11.61 8.44
CA THR A 130 -4.25 -10.97 9.73
C THR A 130 -2.99 -10.28 10.28
N SER A 131 -2.03 -9.99 9.41
CA SER A 131 -0.84 -9.20 9.74
C SER A 131 -1.12 -7.70 9.64
N VAL A 132 -0.67 -6.92 10.63
CA VAL A 132 -0.90 -5.47 10.71
C VAL A 132 -0.38 -4.73 9.48
N GLY A 133 0.83 -5.03 9.01
CA GLY A 133 1.43 -4.34 7.88
C GLY A 133 0.66 -4.56 6.57
N LEU A 134 0.15 -5.77 6.31
CA LEU A 134 -0.65 -6.01 5.12
C LEU A 134 -1.95 -5.19 5.18
N PHE A 135 -2.64 -5.15 6.32
CA PHE A 135 -3.83 -4.34 6.48
C PHE A 135 -3.53 -2.86 6.27
N LEU A 136 -2.54 -2.31 6.98
CA LEU A 136 -2.23 -0.89 6.98
C LEU A 136 -1.89 -0.40 5.56
N PHE A 137 -0.97 -1.07 4.88
CA PHE A 137 -0.48 -0.62 3.57
C PHE A 137 -1.44 -0.92 2.40
N THR A 138 -2.49 -1.71 2.62
CA THR A 138 -3.57 -1.90 1.65
C THR A 138 -4.74 -0.95 1.84
N ARG A 139 -4.67 -0.07 2.85
CA ARG A 139 -5.63 1.06 2.98
C ARG A 139 -5.30 2.19 2.01
N ILE A 140 -4.11 2.18 1.47
CA ILE A 140 -3.61 3.18 0.53
C ILE A 140 -3.62 2.60 -0.89
N LEU A 141 -3.96 3.41 -1.90
CA LEU A 141 -4.04 2.99 -3.31
C LEU A 141 -2.65 2.88 -3.97
N ILE A 142 -1.73 2.14 -3.34
CA ILE A 142 -0.40 1.85 -3.89
C ILE A 142 -0.36 0.48 -4.59
N PRO A 143 0.52 0.28 -5.59
CA PRO A 143 0.57 -0.97 -6.36
C PRO A 143 1.20 -2.14 -5.60
N ASP A 144 1.71 -1.94 -4.39
CA ASP A 144 2.63 -2.84 -3.69
C ASP A 144 2.04 -4.21 -3.37
N VAL A 145 0.74 -4.29 -3.05
CA VAL A 145 0.10 -5.59 -2.81
C VAL A 145 -0.08 -6.39 -4.10
N ILE A 146 -0.39 -5.72 -5.21
CA ILE A 146 -0.52 -6.36 -6.52
C ILE A 146 0.85 -6.83 -7.00
N LEU A 147 1.88 -6.00 -6.80
CA LEU A 147 3.28 -6.35 -7.03
C LEU A 147 3.70 -7.58 -6.19
N THR A 148 3.35 -7.59 -4.91
CA THR A 148 3.62 -8.71 -3.99
C THR A 148 2.96 -10.00 -4.48
N LEU A 149 1.75 -9.91 -5.02
CA LEU A 149 1.06 -11.04 -5.64
C LEU A 149 1.82 -11.56 -6.88
N THR A 150 2.28 -10.68 -7.77
CA THR A 150 3.04 -11.09 -8.96
C THR A 150 4.37 -11.74 -8.58
N ILE A 151 5.10 -11.19 -7.59
CA ILE A 151 6.35 -11.77 -7.08
C ILE A 151 6.08 -13.14 -6.44
N THR A 152 5.01 -13.28 -5.65
CA THR A 152 4.63 -14.54 -5.01
C THR A 152 4.32 -15.62 -6.06
N LEU A 153 3.56 -15.26 -7.09
CA LEU A 153 3.25 -16.14 -8.21
C LEU A 153 4.52 -16.51 -8.99
N ALA A 154 5.42 -15.58 -9.24
CA ALA A 154 6.67 -15.82 -9.93
C ALA A 154 7.54 -16.83 -9.17
N LEU A 155 7.73 -16.65 -7.86
CA LEU A 155 8.57 -17.54 -7.04
C LEU A 155 7.93 -18.90 -6.80
N TRP A 156 6.61 -18.97 -6.60
CA TRP A 156 5.91 -20.23 -6.54
C TRP A 156 6.00 -20.98 -7.87
N SER A 157 5.82 -20.28 -8.98
CA SER A 157 5.92 -20.85 -10.32
C SER A 157 7.34 -21.35 -10.64
N LEU A 158 8.38 -20.61 -10.21
CA LEU A 158 9.76 -21.08 -10.29
C LEU A 158 9.93 -22.41 -9.57
N MET A 159 9.50 -22.49 -8.31
CA MET A 159 9.59 -23.72 -7.51
C MET A 159 8.86 -24.88 -8.16
N ARG A 160 7.68 -24.64 -8.73
CA ARG A 160 6.90 -25.66 -9.47
C ARG A 160 7.59 -26.08 -10.77
N ALA A 161 8.13 -25.13 -11.52
CA ALA A 161 8.80 -25.42 -12.79
C ALA A 161 10.02 -26.33 -12.61
N ILE A 162 10.81 -26.13 -11.55
CA ILE A 162 12.01 -26.93 -11.30
C ILE A 162 11.75 -28.24 -10.52
N GLU A 163 10.53 -28.40 -9.93
CA GLU A 163 10.18 -29.58 -9.13
C GLU A 163 10.18 -30.85 -9.97
N GLU A 164 10.87 -31.89 -9.51
CA GLU A 164 10.84 -33.20 -10.13
C GLU A 164 9.44 -33.81 -9.99
N GLY A 165 8.93 -34.41 -11.08
CA GLY A 165 7.58 -34.95 -11.09
C GLY A 165 6.44 -33.96 -11.29
N GLU A 166 6.75 -32.67 -11.54
CA GLU A 166 5.73 -31.69 -11.95
C GLU A 166 5.21 -32.06 -13.36
N PRO A 167 3.90 -32.31 -13.53
CA PRO A 167 3.37 -32.75 -14.82
C PRO A 167 3.42 -31.70 -15.91
N HIS A 168 3.40 -30.41 -15.53
CA HIS A 168 3.35 -29.30 -16.47
C HIS A 168 4.39 -28.19 -16.18
N PRO A 169 5.71 -28.52 -16.14
CA PRO A 169 6.75 -27.55 -15.77
C PRO A 169 6.78 -26.34 -16.71
N ALA A 170 6.46 -26.54 -17.99
CA ALA A 170 6.41 -25.48 -18.98
C ALA A 170 5.35 -24.41 -18.69
N ARG A 171 4.16 -24.81 -18.22
CA ARG A 171 3.08 -23.88 -17.86
C ARG A 171 3.50 -23.03 -16.67
N TRP A 172 4.15 -23.62 -15.69
CA TRP A 172 4.67 -22.91 -14.53
C TRP A 172 5.81 -21.95 -14.91
N ALA A 173 6.72 -22.38 -15.78
CA ALA A 173 7.75 -21.47 -16.29
C ALA A 173 7.13 -20.26 -17.01
N MET A 174 6.13 -20.45 -17.87
CA MET A 174 5.45 -19.33 -18.54
C MET A 174 4.70 -18.44 -17.55
N LEU A 175 4.05 -19.01 -16.53
CA LEU A 175 3.39 -18.22 -15.48
C LEU A 175 4.41 -17.37 -14.68
N MET A 176 5.60 -17.89 -14.40
CA MET A 176 6.70 -17.14 -13.77
C MET A 176 7.05 -15.89 -14.58
N TRP A 177 7.31 -16.06 -15.88
CA TRP A 177 7.68 -14.96 -16.76
C TRP A 177 6.55 -13.97 -16.99
N ALA A 178 5.31 -14.46 -17.15
CA ALA A 178 4.13 -13.61 -17.26
C ALA A 178 3.91 -12.78 -15.99
N SER A 179 4.09 -13.38 -14.81
CA SER A 179 3.96 -12.67 -13.53
C SER A 179 5.01 -11.55 -13.40
N MET A 180 6.26 -11.80 -13.79
CA MET A 180 7.30 -10.77 -13.82
C MET A 180 6.96 -9.65 -14.83
N GLY A 181 6.52 -10.01 -16.05
CA GLY A 181 6.10 -9.04 -17.06
C GLY A 181 4.93 -8.15 -16.60
N THR A 182 3.93 -8.76 -15.96
CA THR A 182 2.80 -8.03 -15.34
C THR A 182 3.28 -7.10 -14.22
N GLY A 183 4.21 -7.57 -13.41
CA GLY A 183 4.81 -6.77 -12.33
C GLY A 183 5.57 -5.54 -12.84
N LEU A 184 6.24 -5.63 -13.99
CA LEU A 184 6.90 -4.48 -14.63
C LEU A 184 5.89 -3.35 -14.95
N LEU A 185 4.66 -3.70 -15.30
CA LEU A 185 3.57 -2.74 -15.51
C LEU A 185 2.96 -2.18 -14.20
N LEU A 186 3.44 -2.60 -13.03
CA LEU A 186 2.99 -2.12 -11.71
C LEU A 186 3.99 -1.17 -11.04
N LYS A 187 5.26 -1.60 -10.97
CA LYS A 187 6.29 -0.85 -10.22
C LYS A 187 7.69 -0.94 -10.85
N GLY A 188 7.76 -1.26 -12.14
CA GLY A 188 9.01 -1.28 -12.90
C GLY A 188 9.97 -2.41 -12.51
N LEU A 189 11.27 -2.15 -12.63
CA LEU A 189 12.32 -3.16 -12.63
C LEU A 189 12.38 -4.05 -11.39
N ILE A 190 11.96 -3.57 -10.23
CA ILE A 190 11.95 -4.36 -8.98
C ILE A 190 11.06 -5.60 -9.07
N ALA A 191 10.03 -5.57 -9.91
CA ALA A 191 9.12 -6.69 -10.12
C ALA A 191 9.79 -7.92 -10.76
N ALA A 192 10.83 -7.71 -11.56
CA ALA A 192 11.66 -8.77 -12.12
C ALA A 192 12.92 -9.01 -11.27
N CYS A 193 13.54 -7.93 -10.77
CA CYS A 193 14.76 -8.01 -9.98
C CYS A 193 14.60 -8.89 -8.73
N PHE A 194 13.53 -8.72 -7.97
CA PHE A 194 13.34 -9.47 -6.72
C PHE A 194 13.14 -10.98 -6.94
N PRO A 195 12.23 -11.45 -7.81
CA PRO A 195 12.11 -12.89 -8.04
C PRO A 195 13.33 -13.49 -8.74
N VAL A 196 13.99 -12.76 -9.64
CA VAL A 196 15.23 -13.23 -10.27
C VAL A 196 16.35 -13.36 -9.23
N ALA A 197 16.60 -12.35 -8.42
CA ALA A 197 17.66 -12.39 -7.42
C ALA A 197 17.41 -13.45 -6.34
N ALA A 198 16.18 -13.54 -5.81
CA ALA A 198 15.80 -14.59 -4.86
C ALA A 198 15.92 -15.99 -5.48
N GLY A 199 15.50 -16.14 -6.73
CA GLY A 199 15.63 -17.38 -7.48
C GLY A 199 17.07 -17.79 -7.74
N LEU A 200 17.92 -16.86 -8.18
CA LEU A 200 19.36 -17.12 -8.39
C LEU A 200 20.07 -17.46 -7.09
N LEU A 201 19.75 -16.76 -6.00
CA LEU A 201 20.29 -17.06 -4.69
C LEU A 201 19.91 -18.47 -4.24
N TYR A 202 18.63 -18.84 -4.39
CA TYR A 202 18.16 -20.19 -4.09
C TYR A 202 18.83 -21.25 -4.95
N LEU A 203 18.90 -21.04 -6.28
CA LEU A 203 19.55 -21.99 -7.21
C LEU A 203 21.05 -22.11 -6.92
N GLY A 204 21.71 -21.03 -6.52
CA GLY A 204 23.13 -21.04 -6.10
C GLY A 204 23.34 -21.89 -4.84
N VAL A 205 22.55 -21.64 -3.78
CA VAL A 205 22.64 -22.37 -2.52
C VAL A 205 22.33 -23.88 -2.71
N THR A 206 21.37 -24.20 -3.58
CA THR A 206 21.00 -25.59 -3.90
C THR A 206 21.88 -26.23 -4.99
N ARG A 207 22.92 -25.52 -5.48
CA ARG A 207 23.83 -25.96 -6.55
C ARG A 207 23.14 -26.31 -7.87
N GLN A 208 21.95 -25.73 -8.12
CA GLN A 208 21.18 -25.95 -9.34
C GLN A 208 21.43 -24.88 -10.40
N LEU A 209 22.16 -23.80 -10.07
CA LEU A 209 22.38 -22.65 -10.94
C LEU A 209 23.06 -22.99 -12.27
N PHE A 210 24.00 -23.92 -12.25
CA PHE A 210 24.77 -24.32 -13.45
C PHE A 210 24.26 -25.60 -14.11
N LEU A 211 23.12 -26.14 -13.67
CA LEU A 211 22.55 -27.34 -14.28
C LEU A 211 21.72 -26.98 -15.52
N GLY A 212 22.10 -27.47 -16.69
CA GLY A 212 21.36 -27.26 -17.94
C GLY A 212 19.89 -27.69 -17.85
N LYS A 213 19.58 -28.76 -17.08
CA LYS A 213 18.21 -29.22 -16.81
C LYS A 213 17.34 -28.15 -16.17
N THR A 214 17.89 -27.34 -15.25
CA THR A 214 17.17 -26.24 -14.59
C THR A 214 16.73 -25.21 -15.62
N TRP A 215 17.66 -24.73 -16.46
CA TRP A 215 17.37 -23.72 -17.48
C TRP A 215 16.47 -24.24 -18.61
N ALA A 216 16.61 -25.51 -19.00
CA ALA A 216 15.70 -26.15 -19.95
C ALA A 216 14.24 -26.15 -19.43
N ARG A 217 14.02 -26.32 -18.11
CA ARG A 217 12.71 -26.27 -17.47
C ARG A 217 12.18 -24.84 -17.34
N LEU A 218 13.03 -23.88 -17.01
CA LEU A 218 12.67 -22.46 -16.87
C LEU A 218 12.44 -21.75 -18.20
N ARG A 219 12.89 -22.31 -19.33
CA ARG A 219 12.66 -21.82 -20.70
C ARG A 219 12.95 -20.33 -20.88
N PRO A 220 14.15 -19.82 -20.54
CA PRO A 220 14.44 -18.40 -20.45
C PRO A 220 14.17 -17.65 -21.76
N PHE A 221 14.54 -18.19 -22.91
CA PHE A 221 14.32 -17.54 -24.21
C PHE A 221 12.82 -17.24 -24.46
N ARG A 222 11.95 -18.26 -24.35
CA ARG A 222 10.50 -18.10 -24.54
C ARG A 222 9.89 -17.23 -23.44
N GLY A 223 10.44 -17.33 -22.24
CA GLY A 223 10.02 -16.56 -21.09
C GLY A 223 10.29 -15.07 -21.24
N VAL A 224 11.51 -14.70 -21.63
CA VAL A 224 11.88 -13.30 -21.88
C VAL A 224 11.03 -12.71 -23.00
N LEU A 225 10.77 -13.47 -24.08
CA LEU A 225 9.87 -13.01 -25.15
C LEU A 225 8.46 -12.72 -24.60
N LEU A 226 7.92 -13.59 -23.76
CA LEU A 226 6.60 -13.38 -23.12
C LEU A 226 6.62 -12.16 -22.18
N LEU A 227 7.65 -12.03 -21.35
CA LEU A 227 7.82 -10.87 -20.46
C LEU A 227 7.85 -9.57 -21.25
N LEU A 228 8.65 -9.53 -22.32
CA LEU A 228 8.74 -8.36 -23.21
C LEU A 228 7.42 -8.10 -23.95
N ALA A 229 6.73 -9.13 -24.44
CA ALA A 229 5.43 -8.98 -25.07
C ALA A 229 4.37 -8.35 -24.13
N ILE A 230 4.46 -8.60 -22.83
CA ILE A 230 3.57 -8.01 -21.84
C ILE A 230 4.01 -6.59 -21.47
N ALA A 231 5.29 -6.39 -21.18
CA ALA A 231 5.77 -5.14 -20.60
C ALA A 231 6.19 -4.08 -21.62
N ALA A 232 6.86 -4.47 -22.71
CA ALA A 232 7.46 -3.53 -23.63
C ALA A 232 6.46 -2.60 -24.37
N PRO A 233 5.24 -3.05 -24.79
CA PRO A 233 4.35 -2.19 -25.54
C PRO A 233 4.05 -0.86 -24.86
N TRP A 234 3.71 -0.89 -23.56
CA TRP A 234 3.44 0.37 -22.85
C TRP A 234 4.69 1.21 -22.63
N HIS A 235 5.82 0.61 -22.27
CA HIS A 235 7.06 1.36 -22.03
C HIS A 235 7.57 2.05 -23.31
N VAL A 236 7.42 1.40 -24.46
CA VAL A 236 7.74 1.98 -25.75
C VAL A 236 6.79 3.13 -26.08
N LEU A 237 5.47 2.91 -25.94
CA LEU A 237 4.48 3.96 -26.21
C LEU A 237 4.65 5.16 -25.27
N ALA A 238 4.92 4.94 -23.99
CA ALA A 238 5.14 6.02 -23.02
C ALA A 238 6.40 6.83 -23.37
N THR A 239 7.48 6.16 -23.83
CA THR A 239 8.69 6.83 -24.29
C THR A 239 8.42 7.66 -25.54
N LEU A 240 7.72 7.10 -26.55
CA LEU A 240 7.42 7.79 -27.80
C LEU A 240 6.49 8.99 -27.63
N ARG A 241 5.58 8.95 -26.64
CA ARG A 241 4.65 10.06 -26.35
C ARG A 241 5.24 11.18 -25.50
N ASN A 242 6.34 10.90 -24.79
CA ASN A 242 6.94 11.86 -23.87
C ASN A 242 8.46 12.01 -24.16
N PRO A 243 8.83 12.64 -25.30
CA PRO A 243 10.23 12.89 -25.65
C PRO A 243 10.90 13.91 -24.69
N PRO A 244 12.25 13.96 -24.65
CA PRO A 244 13.22 13.24 -25.49
C PRO A 244 13.24 11.72 -25.21
N TYR A 245 13.56 10.92 -26.27
CA TYR A 245 13.33 9.47 -26.20
C TYR A 245 14.36 8.71 -25.37
N PHE A 246 15.61 9.14 -25.43
CA PHE A 246 16.71 8.52 -24.67
C PHE A 246 17.62 9.61 -24.12
N ASP A 247 17.72 9.66 -22.80
CA ASP A 247 18.64 10.50 -22.06
C ASP A 247 19.22 9.67 -20.93
N PHE A 248 20.54 9.72 -20.74
CA PHE A 248 21.28 8.97 -19.73
C PHE A 248 22.00 9.88 -18.74
N THR A 249 21.65 11.15 -18.70
CA THR A 249 22.16 12.12 -17.73
C THR A 249 21.92 11.63 -16.30
N MET A 250 22.93 11.70 -15.45
CA MET A 250 22.86 11.18 -14.08
C MET A 250 22.44 12.23 -13.05
N HIS A 251 22.05 13.42 -13.46
CA HIS A 251 21.53 14.48 -12.59
C HIS A 251 20.51 15.32 -13.35
N SER A 252 19.66 16.04 -12.62
CA SER A 252 18.72 17.01 -13.19
C SER A 252 18.53 18.18 -12.24
N GLU A 253 18.08 19.29 -12.78
CA GLU A 253 17.87 20.54 -12.05
C GLU A 253 16.51 21.17 -12.40
N ARG A 254 16.15 22.20 -11.67
CA ARG A 254 14.89 22.92 -11.88
C ARG A 254 14.88 23.57 -13.28
N GLY A 255 13.83 23.29 -14.05
CA GLY A 255 13.69 23.75 -15.43
C GLY A 255 14.07 22.74 -16.50
N SER A 256 14.75 21.65 -16.14
CA SER A 256 15.17 20.60 -17.07
C SER A 256 14.11 19.52 -17.23
N TYR A 257 13.86 19.10 -18.50
CA TYR A 257 12.97 18.00 -18.83
C TYR A 257 13.68 17.01 -19.78
N HIS A 258 13.77 15.76 -19.37
CA HIS A 258 14.53 14.70 -20.03
C HIS A 258 13.64 13.60 -20.61
N GLY A 259 12.31 13.79 -20.63
CA GLY A 259 11.33 12.81 -21.14
C GLY A 259 11.01 11.68 -20.17
N PHE A 260 10.14 10.76 -20.66
CA PHE A 260 9.69 9.62 -19.85
C PHE A 260 10.82 8.62 -19.58
N PHE A 261 11.63 8.28 -20.59
CA PHE A 261 12.68 7.27 -20.45
C PHE A 261 13.64 7.61 -19.30
N TRP A 262 14.13 8.84 -19.29
CA TRP A 262 15.01 9.31 -18.24
C TRP A 262 14.31 9.29 -16.87
N PHE A 263 13.12 9.90 -16.78
CA PHE A 263 12.43 10.03 -15.49
C PHE A 263 12.10 8.66 -14.90
N TYR A 264 11.62 7.73 -15.73
CA TYR A 264 11.19 6.43 -15.26
C TYR A 264 12.36 5.47 -14.99
N PHE A 265 13.28 5.29 -15.95
CA PHE A 265 14.35 4.30 -15.82
C PHE A 265 15.57 4.83 -15.06
N ILE A 266 16.02 6.05 -15.37
CA ILE A 266 17.21 6.60 -14.72
C ILE A 266 16.85 7.18 -13.35
N ASN A 267 15.90 8.12 -13.29
CA ASN A 267 15.58 8.84 -12.06
C ASN A 267 14.86 7.97 -11.01
N GLU A 268 13.77 7.29 -11.39
CA GLU A 268 12.96 6.50 -10.45
C GLU A 268 13.59 5.15 -10.06
N HIS A 269 14.52 4.60 -10.84
CA HIS A 269 15.16 3.34 -10.51
C HIS A 269 16.62 3.51 -10.09
N VAL A 270 17.47 4.12 -10.94
CA VAL A 270 18.90 4.22 -10.65
C VAL A 270 19.19 5.32 -9.63
N LEU A 271 18.77 6.56 -9.91
CA LEU A 271 19.06 7.70 -9.02
C LEU A 271 18.33 7.56 -7.67
N ARG A 272 17.11 7.02 -7.67
CA ARG A 272 16.38 6.74 -6.42
C ARG A 272 17.09 5.70 -5.57
N PHE A 273 17.62 4.63 -6.16
CA PHE A 273 18.42 3.64 -5.43
C PHE A 273 19.67 4.28 -4.81
N LEU A 274 20.32 5.18 -5.53
CA LEU A 274 21.51 5.92 -5.08
C LEU A 274 21.17 7.08 -4.13
N ASN A 275 19.88 7.35 -3.83
CA ASN A 275 19.40 8.49 -3.06
C ASN A 275 19.71 9.85 -3.71
N LEU A 276 19.76 9.90 -5.04
CA LEU A 276 20.05 11.08 -5.88
C LEU A 276 18.85 11.51 -6.75
N ARG A 277 17.65 10.97 -6.49
CA ARG A 277 16.43 11.25 -7.27
C ARG A 277 16.07 12.73 -7.29
N TYR A 278 15.60 13.21 -8.44
CA TYR A 278 15.08 14.56 -8.63
C TYR A 278 13.61 14.53 -9.12
N PRO A 279 12.71 15.39 -8.60
CA PRO A 279 12.86 16.13 -7.35
C PRO A 279 12.89 15.19 -6.14
N ARG A 280 13.55 15.61 -5.07
CA ARG A 280 13.58 14.84 -3.82
C ARG A 280 12.35 15.16 -2.98
N ASP A 281 11.35 14.32 -3.06
CA ASP A 281 10.02 14.50 -2.46
C ASP A 281 9.62 13.36 -1.50
N TYR A 282 10.59 12.67 -0.93
CA TYR A 282 10.33 11.53 -0.06
C TYR A 282 11.22 11.55 1.18
N ASN A 283 10.64 11.08 2.27
CA ASN A 283 11.35 10.79 3.50
C ASN A 283 11.83 9.33 3.52
N THR A 284 12.83 9.05 4.33
CA THR A 284 13.38 7.70 4.48
C THR A 284 13.25 7.22 5.92
N VAL A 285 12.94 5.93 6.09
CA VAL A 285 12.90 5.30 7.40
C VAL A 285 14.33 5.04 7.89
N PRO A 286 14.68 5.39 9.15
CA PRO A 286 15.96 5.00 9.74
C PRO A 286 16.13 3.48 9.70
N ARG A 287 17.34 3.00 9.35
CA ARG A 287 17.62 1.55 9.12
C ARG A 287 17.24 0.66 10.30
N ALA A 288 17.51 1.11 11.53
CA ALA A 288 17.14 0.33 12.72
C ALA A 288 15.62 0.16 12.83
N TRP A 289 14.86 1.23 12.63
CA TRP A 289 13.39 1.19 12.65
C TRP A 289 12.83 0.32 11.52
N PHE A 290 13.42 0.35 10.33
CA PHE A 290 13.02 -0.53 9.23
C PHE A 290 13.03 -2.01 9.65
N TRP A 291 14.07 -2.48 10.36
CA TRP A 291 14.14 -3.85 10.84
C TRP A 291 13.17 -4.12 11.99
N LEU A 292 13.10 -3.22 12.96
CA LEU A 292 12.25 -3.39 14.15
C LEU A 292 10.75 -3.38 13.81
N PHE A 293 10.36 -2.57 12.83
CA PHE A 293 8.95 -2.51 12.42
C PHE A 293 8.41 -3.82 11.87
N HIS A 294 9.24 -4.75 11.42
CA HIS A 294 8.75 -6.07 11.02
C HIS A 294 8.14 -6.86 12.18
N LEU A 295 8.53 -6.58 13.43
CA LEU A 295 7.86 -7.14 14.60
C LEU A 295 6.43 -6.62 14.72
N LEU A 296 6.19 -5.35 14.37
CA LEU A 296 4.88 -4.72 14.37
C LEU A 296 4.06 -5.11 13.11
N TRP A 297 4.69 -5.03 11.93
CA TRP A 297 3.99 -5.34 10.68
C TRP A 297 3.48 -6.78 10.61
N LEU A 298 4.17 -7.72 11.25
CA LEU A 298 3.75 -9.12 11.34
C LEU A 298 3.05 -9.47 12.66
N PHE A 299 2.75 -8.49 13.51
CA PHE A 299 1.93 -8.73 14.69
C PHE A 299 0.54 -9.26 14.31
N PRO A 300 -0.01 -10.26 15.03
CA PRO A 300 0.48 -10.88 16.27
C PRO A 300 1.47 -12.05 16.03
N TRP A 301 1.80 -12.38 14.79
CA TRP A 301 2.53 -13.60 14.42
C TRP A 301 4.04 -13.49 14.62
N SER A 302 4.58 -12.29 14.68
CA SER A 302 6.02 -12.02 14.91
C SER A 302 6.58 -12.65 16.17
N VAL A 303 5.78 -12.87 17.20
CA VAL A 303 6.19 -13.57 18.43
C VAL A 303 6.62 -15.03 18.18
N TYR A 304 6.27 -15.59 17.03
CA TYR A 304 6.65 -16.96 16.62
C TYR A 304 7.90 -17.02 15.75
N PHE A 305 8.60 -15.90 15.48
CA PHE A 305 9.87 -15.93 14.76
C PHE A 305 10.91 -16.89 15.36
N PRO A 306 11.07 -17.02 16.69
CA PRO A 306 12.00 -17.99 17.25
C PRO A 306 11.69 -19.43 16.82
N ALA A 307 10.40 -19.79 16.69
CA ALA A 307 10.01 -21.12 16.18
C ALA A 307 10.32 -21.28 14.68
N ALA A 308 10.16 -20.20 13.89
CA ALA A 308 10.52 -20.22 12.46
C ALA A 308 12.03 -20.39 12.24
N LEU A 309 12.87 -19.81 13.09
CA LEU A 309 14.33 -19.98 13.01
C LEU A 309 14.79 -21.42 13.29
N ARG A 310 13.97 -22.23 13.98
CA ARG A 310 14.25 -23.65 14.30
C ARG A 310 13.80 -24.62 13.23
N LEU A 311 13.18 -24.15 12.16
CA LEU A 311 12.76 -24.98 11.03
C LEU A 311 13.98 -25.60 10.35
N ASN A 312 13.77 -26.78 9.76
CA ASN A 312 14.80 -27.40 8.94
C ASN A 312 14.80 -26.79 7.53
N TYR A 313 15.97 -26.33 7.09
CA TYR A 313 16.19 -25.69 5.78
C TYR A 313 17.09 -26.52 4.85
N ARG A 314 17.69 -27.61 5.33
CA ARG A 314 18.76 -28.33 4.65
C ARG A 314 18.37 -29.70 4.13
N GLN A 315 17.21 -30.23 4.53
CA GLN A 315 16.77 -31.54 4.04
C GLN A 315 16.37 -31.46 2.55
N PRO A 316 16.52 -32.55 1.80
CA PRO A 316 16.21 -32.57 0.37
C PRO A 316 14.70 -32.62 0.07
N ASP A 317 13.85 -32.63 1.09
CA ASP A 317 12.41 -32.65 0.93
C ASP A 317 11.85 -31.31 0.41
N ARG A 318 10.64 -31.36 -0.16
CA ARG A 318 9.96 -30.17 -0.70
C ARG A 318 9.73 -29.10 0.36
N ALA A 319 9.42 -29.49 1.59
CA ALA A 319 9.14 -28.54 2.66
C ALA A 319 10.36 -27.70 3.01
N SER A 320 11.52 -28.33 3.15
CA SER A 320 12.78 -27.64 3.41
C SER A 320 13.20 -26.75 2.23
N ARG A 321 12.97 -27.21 0.97
CA ARG A 321 13.23 -26.39 -0.22
C ARG A 321 12.36 -25.12 -0.28
N VAL A 322 11.07 -25.23 0.05
CA VAL A 322 10.16 -24.06 0.10
C VAL A 322 10.55 -23.10 1.21
N ARG A 323 10.93 -23.60 2.39
CA ARG A 323 11.44 -22.78 3.50
C ARG A 323 12.73 -22.07 3.13
N LEU A 324 13.66 -22.76 2.47
CA LEU A 324 14.91 -22.17 1.98
C LEU A 324 14.63 -21.07 0.94
N MET A 325 13.71 -21.30 0.00
CA MET A 325 13.27 -20.28 -0.94
C MET A 325 12.69 -19.06 -0.21
N ALA A 326 11.83 -19.26 0.77
CA ALA A 326 11.26 -18.17 1.56
C ALA A 326 12.33 -17.39 2.32
N LEU A 327 13.36 -18.06 2.83
CA LEU A 327 14.51 -17.42 3.47
C LEU A 327 15.36 -16.61 2.49
N CYS A 328 15.68 -17.16 1.31
CA CYS A 328 16.39 -16.45 0.24
C CYS A 328 15.60 -15.22 -0.23
N TRP A 329 14.30 -15.37 -0.39
CA TRP A 329 13.38 -14.30 -0.82
C TRP A 329 13.30 -13.18 0.21
N SER A 330 12.93 -13.47 1.45
CA SER A 330 12.84 -12.46 2.50
C SER A 330 14.19 -11.83 2.81
N GLY A 331 15.25 -12.63 2.89
CA GLY A 331 16.61 -12.17 3.14
C GLY A 331 17.10 -11.19 2.07
N PHE A 332 16.91 -11.53 0.78
CA PHE A 332 17.29 -10.63 -0.30
C PHE A 332 16.60 -9.27 -0.21
N ILE A 333 15.26 -9.25 -0.05
CA ILE A 333 14.49 -8.01 -0.01
C ILE A 333 14.88 -7.14 1.20
N LEU A 334 15.03 -7.74 2.37
CA LEU A 334 15.40 -7.02 3.59
C LEU A 334 16.81 -6.43 3.49
N VAL A 335 17.76 -7.20 2.96
CA VAL A 335 19.14 -6.73 2.73
C VAL A 335 19.17 -5.63 1.68
N PHE A 336 18.45 -5.80 0.55
CA PHE A 336 18.37 -4.79 -0.51
C PHE A 336 17.89 -3.44 0.04
N PHE A 337 16.80 -3.41 0.80
CA PHE A 337 16.28 -2.17 1.36
C PHE A 337 17.08 -1.63 2.54
N THR A 338 17.98 -2.41 3.14
CA THR A 338 18.94 -1.89 4.12
C THR A 338 19.95 -0.93 3.47
N PHE A 339 20.26 -1.14 2.20
CA PHE A 339 21.26 -0.34 1.45
C PHE A 339 20.62 0.67 0.48
N SER A 340 19.31 0.64 0.28
CA SER A 340 18.58 1.54 -0.62
C SER A 340 17.75 2.58 0.16
N THR A 341 17.18 3.54 -0.56
CA THR A 341 16.11 4.41 -0.05
C THR A 341 14.93 3.56 0.41
N THR A 342 14.47 3.78 1.63
CA THR A 342 13.51 2.90 2.28
C THR A 342 12.28 3.65 2.76
N GLN A 343 11.11 3.11 2.46
CA GLN A 343 9.84 3.45 3.11
C GLN A 343 9.26 2.20 3.78
N GLU A 344 8.34 2.37 4.73
CA GLU A 344 7.84 1.29 5.57
C GLU A 344 7.24 0.12 4.78
N TYR A 345 6.46 0.42 3.73
CA TYR A 345 5.77 -0.58 2.93
C TYR A 345 6.65 -1.28 1.87
N TYR A 346 7.89 -0.83 1.66
CA TYR A 346 8.77 -1.40 0.64
C TYR A 346 9.10 -2.86 0.89
N SER A 347 9.07 -3.30 2.14
CA SER A 347 9.28 -4.70 2.51
C SER A 347 8.04 -5.60 2.32
N MET A 348 6.87 -5.06 1.94
CA MET A 348 5.66 -5.87 1.74
C MET A 348 5.87 -7.09 0.82
N PRO A 349 6.68 -7.03 -0.27
CA PRO A 349 6.96 -8.20 -1.09
C PRO A 349 7.61 -9.39 -0.36
N CYS A 350 8.17 -9.22 0.85
CA CYS A 350 8.69 -10.34 1.64
C CYS A 350 7.65 -10.95 2.62
N TYR A 351 6.48 -10.31 2.83
CA TYR A 351 5.49 -10.80 3.79
C TYR A 351 4.95 -12.20 3.47
N PRO A 352 4.68 -12.59 2.21
CA PRO A 352 4.31 -13.97 1.91
C PRO A 352 5.42 -14.97 2.27
N ALA A 353 6.69 -14.64 2.07
CA ALA A 353 7.81 -15.49 2.47
C ALA A 353 7.85 -15.70 3.99
N LEU A 354 7.69 -14.62 4.75
CA LEU A 354 7.64 -14.68 6.21
C LEU A 354 6.40 -15.45 6.70
N ALA A 355 5.25 -15.29 6.01
CA ALA A 355 4.04 -16.06 6.30
C ALA A 355 4.21 -17.56 5.99
N LEU A 356 4.96 -17.94 4.94
CA LEU A 356 5.32 -19.33 4.65
C LEU A 356 6.15 -19.95 5.80
N LEU A 357 7.13 -19.21 6.32
CA LEU A 357 7.98 -19.65 7.42
C LEU A 357 7.17 -19.77 8.72
N LEU A 358 6.44 -18.72 9.11
CA LEU A 358 5.60 -18.70 10.30
C LEU A 358 4.49 -19.75 10.24
N GLY A 359 3.81 -19.89 9.11
CA GLY A 359 2.79 -20.91 8.89
C GLY A 359 3.32 -22.32 9.01
N SER A 360 4.55 -22.56 8.51
CA SER A 360 5.23 -23.85 8.65
C SER A 360 5.59 -24.16 10.12
N ALA A 361 6.09 -23.18 10.86
CA ALA A 361 6.43 -23.32 12.27
C ALA A 361 5.18 -23.59 13.13
N ILE A 362 4.09 -22.83 12.90
CA ILE A 362 2.82 -22.99 13.63
C ILE A 362 2.21 -24.37 13.33
N ALA A 363 2.24 -24.82 12.07
CA ALA A 363 1.70 -26.11 11.69
C ALA A 363 2.51 -27.28 12.26
N GLY A 364 3.83 -27.11 12.41
CA GLY A 364 4.75 -28.11 12.98
C GLY A 364 4.69 -28.25 14.49
N GLU A 365 3.94 -27.40 15.20
CA GLU A 365 3.75 -27.44 16.67
C GLU A 365 5.07 -27.37 17.47
N ASP A 366 6.02 -26.51 17.06
CA ASP A 366 7.28 -26.31 17.77
C ASP A 366 7.04 -25.91 19.25
N PRO A 367 7.81 -26.43 20.22
CA PRO A 367 7.66 -26.11 21.63
C PRO A 367 7.70 -24.60 21.98
N TRP A 368 8.39 -23.79 21.16
CA TRP A 368 8.47 -22.33 21.36
C TRP A 368 7.14 -21.61 21.12
N LEU A 369 6.21 -22.23 20.40
CA LEU A 369 4.89 -21.61 20.17
C LEU A 369 4.14 -21.32 21.46
N ARG A 370 4.35 -22.10 22.52
CA ARG A 370 3.77 -21.85 23.85
C ARG A 370 4.22 -20.52 24.45
N TYR A 371 5.49 -20.16 24.26
CA TYR A 371 6.03 -18.90 24.77
C TYR A 371 5.49 -17.72 23.97
N GLY A 372 5.46 -17.81 22.64
CA GLY A 372 4.84 -16.81 21.78
C GLY A 372 3.35 -16.61 22.11
N THR A 373 2.59 -17.70 22.32
CA THR A 373 1.18 -17.62 22.70
C THR A 373 1.01 -16.93 24.07
N ARG A 374 1.85 -17.23 25.06
CA ARG A 374 1.84 -16.53 26.35
C ARG A 374 2.15 -15.05 26.20
N ALA A 375 3.15 -14.71 25.38
CA ALA A 375 3.49 -13.31 25.10
C ALA A 375 2.30 -12.55 24.51
N ILE A 376 1.57 -13.16 23.55
CA ILE A 376 0.35 -12.54 22.99
C ILE A 376 -0.72 -12.34 24.07
N VAL A 377 -0.95 -13.33 24.93
CA VAL A 377 -1.93 -13.20 26.02
C VAL A 377 -1.58 -12.01 26.92
N VAL A 378 -0.30 -11.87 27.30
CA VAL A 378 0.17 -10.74 28.09
C VAL A 378 -0.05 -9.42 27.38
N VAL A 379 0.42 -9.33 26.12
CA VAL A 379 0.27 -8.10 25.31
C VAL A 379 -1.19 -7.74 25.12
N ALA A 380 -2.04 -8.71 24.77
CA ALA A 380 -3.47 -8.45 24.54
C ALA A 380 -4.19 -8.05 25.85
N THR A 381 -3.83 -8.65 26.98
CA THR A 381 -4.39 -8.28 28.28
C THR A 381 -3.99 -6.85 28.68
N LEU A 382 -2.70 -6.52 28.52
CA LEU A 382 -2.20 -5.16 28.82
C LEU A 382 -2.83 -4.12 27.87
N ALA A 383 -2.98 -4.44 26.58
CA ALA A 383 -3.64 -3.57 25.61
C ALA A 383 -5.12 -3.35 25.98
N ALA A 384 -5.85 -4.41 26.31
CA ALA A 384 -7.26 -4.30 26.74
C ALA A 384 -7.40 -3.46 28.03
N ALA A 385 -6.51 -3.65 29.00
CA ALA A 385 -6.50 -2.87 30.23
C ALA A 385 -6.16 -1.39 30.01
N ALA A 386 -5.16 -1.10 29.16
CA ALA A 386 -4.80 0.26 28.78
C ALA A 386 -5.97 0.97 28.06
N ILE A 387 -6.61 0.29 27.11
CA ILE A 387 -7.78 0.82 26.40
C ILE A 387 -8.93 1.10 27.38
N ALA A 388 -9.22 0.18 28.31
CA ALA A 388 -10.26 0.38 29.32
C ALA A 388 -9.95 1.61 30.20
N SER A 389 -8.68 1.79 30.61
CA SER A 389 -8.23 2.96 31.37
C SER A 389 -8.40 4.26 30.57
N ILE A 390 -8.01 4.28 29.29
CA ILE A 390 -8.20 5.46 28.41
C ILE A 390 -9.69 5.78 28.30
N LEU A 391 -10.54 4.78 28.01
CA LEU A 391 -11.98 4.97 27.90
C LEU A 391 -12.60 5.54 29.20
N TRP A 392 -12.13 5.07 30.35
CA TRP A 392 -12.54 5.61 31.64
C TRP A 392 -12.14 7.07 31.81
N MET A 393 -10.89 7.42 31.45
CA MET A 393 -10.37 8.79 31.58
C MET A 393 -11.13 9.78 30.66
N VAL A 394 -11.50 9.35 29.44
CA VAL A 394 -12.16 10.24 28.46
C VAL A 394 -13.67 10.18 28.50
N ARG A 395 -14.30 9.41 29.41
CA ARG A 395 -15.76 9.17 29.42
C ARG A 395 -16.61 10.44 29.46
N GLY A 396 -16.14 11.46 30.17
CA GLY A 396 -16.84 12.73 30.39
C GLY A 396 -16.37 13.88 29.49
N LEU A 397 -15.38 13.68 28.63
CA LEU A 397 -14.85 14.75 27.80
C LEU A 397 -15.78 15.07 26.62
N PRO A 398 -16.10 16.34 26.34
CA PRO A 398 -16.88 16.73 25.17
C PRO A 398 -16.10 16.55 23.87
N THR A 399 -16.82 16.33 22.78
CA THR A 399 -16.27 16.15 21.41
C THR A 399 -16.89 17.16 20.44
N PRO A 400 -16.62 18.47 20.57
CA PRO A 400 -17.18 19.48 19.68
C PRO A 400 -16.49 19.47 18.32
N GLY A 401 -17.27 19.52 17.24
CA GLY A 401 -16.76 19.54 15.87
C GLY A 401 -16.09 18.23 15.45
N ASP A 402 -14.99 18.30 14.70
CA ASP A 402 -14.20 17.18 14.26
C ASP A 402 -12.91 16.98 15.08
N ILE A 403 -12.22 15.87 14.86
CA ILE A 403 -11.01 15.49 15.62
C ILE A 403 -9.84 16.45 15.39
N ALA A 404 -9.77 17.17 14.26
CA ALA A 404 -8.64 18.05 13.92
C ALA A 404 -8.39 19.13 14.99
N GLY A 405 -9.46 19.66 15.61
CA GLY A 405 -9.36 20.62 16.70
C GLY A 405 -8.80 20.06 18.01
N ALA A 406 -8.62 18.74 18.10
CA ALA A 406 -8.08 18.06 19.27
C ALA A 406 -6.67 17.47 19.04
N LEU A 407 -6.12 17.60 17.81
CA LEU A 407 -4.78 17.14 17.47
C LEU A 407 -3.73 18.21 17.77
N SER A 408 -2.54 17.78 18.18
CA SER A 408 -1.36 18.63 18.22
C SER A 408 -0.70 18.64 16.83
N GLN A 409 -0.44 19.82 16.26
CA GLN A 409 0.26 19.92 14.99
C GLN A 409 1.77 19.91 15.22
N ASN A 410 2.45 18.83 14.83
CA ASN A 410 3.91 18.72 14.85
C ASN A 410 4.45 18.61 13.42
N PRO A 411 4.66 19.73 12.70
CA PRO A 411 5.07 19.71 11.30
C PRO A 411 6.48 19.17 11.06
N GLU A 412 7.32 19.10 12.12
CA GLU A 412 8.71 18.62 12.02
C GLU A 412 8.87 17.10 12.18
N VAL A 413 7.84 16.39 12.62
CA VAL A 413 7.91 14.95 12.82
C VAL A 413 7.68 14.24 11.50
N TYR A 414 8.62 13.38 11.11
CA TYR A 414 8.45 12.49 9.95
C TYR A 414 7.15 11.68 10.09
N THR A 415 6.23 11.87 9.17
CA THR A 415 4.97 11.14 9.12
C THR A 415 5.19 9.75 8.54
N LEU A 416 5.61 8.82 9.38
CA LEU A 416 5.45 7.39 9.15
C LEU A 416 3.96 7.06 9.11
N SER A 417 3.58 5.88 8.61
CA SER A 417 2.18 5.41 8.61
C SER A 417 1.52 5.42 10.00
N LEU A 418 2.31 5.50 11.07
CA LEU A 418 1.90 5.68 12.46
C LEU A 418 2.27 7.07 13.02
N GLY A 419 2.80 7.97 12.22
CA GLY A 419 3.35 9.27 12.66
C GLY A 419 2.32 10.15 13.34
N HIS A 420 1.08 10.15 12.84
CA HIS A 420 -0.02 10.89 13.44
C HIS A 420 -0.45 10.39 14.81
N MET A 421 0.05 9.24 15.29
CA MET A 421 -0.18 8.81 16.66
C MET A 421 0.51 9.71 17.70
N THR A 422 1.56 10.41 17.33
CA THR A 422 2.22 11.40 18.19
C THR A 422 1.43 12.70 18.34
N ASP A 423 0.49 12.95 17.42
CA ASP A 423 -0.39 14.12 17.45
C ASP A 423 -1.62 13.92 18.37
N LEU A 424 -1.83 12.69 18.87
CA LEU A 424 -2.97 12.36 19.70
C LEU A 424 -2.83 12.95 21.12
N THR A 425 -3.68 13.92 21.41
CA THR A 425 -3.86 14.43 22.77
C THR A 425 -4.87 13.57 23.55
N LEU A 426 -4.93 13.71 24.87
CA LEU A 426 -5.97 13.04 25.66
C LEU A 426 -7.39 13.39 25.17
N ARG A 427 -7.60 14.61 24.69
CA ARG A 427 -8.87 15.07 24.12
C ARG A 427 -9.19 14.34 22.81
N ALA A 428 -8.20 14.05 21.96
CA ALA A 428 -8.39 13.30 20.73
C ALA A 428 -8.93 11.87 20.96
N PHE A 429 -8.50 11.21 22.05
CA PHE A 429 -9.04 9.90 22.43
C PHE A 429 -10.54 9.92 22.75
N ALA A 430 -11.11 11.07 23.11
CA ALA A 430 -12.56 11.17 23.33
C ALA A 430 -13.35 10.96 22.02
N TYR A 431 -12.84 11.37 20.87
CA TYR A 431 -13.46 11.11 19.56
C TYR A 431 -13.33 9.63 19.17
N LEU A 432 -12.34 8.94 19.69
CA LEU A 432 -12.03 7.54 19.37
C LEU A 432 -12.69 6.52 20.31
N ARG A 433 -13.69 6.91 21.13
CA ARG A 433 -14.34 5.99 22.10
C ARG A 433 -14.86 4.71 21.46
N LEU A 434 -15.57 4.80 20.33
CA LEU A 434 -16.13 3.64 19.66
C LEU A 434 -15.04 2.74 19.05
N PRO A 435 -14.07 3.24 18.25
CA PRO A 435 -12.94 2.45 17.80
C PRO A 435 -12.18 1.78 18.93
N LEU A 436 -11.89 2.50 20.00
CA LEU A 436 -11.20 1.97 21.18
C LEU A 436 -12.00 0.86 21.89
N ALA A 437 -13.32 1.04 22.05
CA ALA A 437 -14.16 0.01 22.63
C ALA A 437 -14.13 -1.29 21.83
N VAL A 438 -14.24 -1.20 20.49
CA VAL A 438 -14.13 -2.37 19.59
C VAL A 438 -12.73 -3.00 19.66
N ALA A 439 -11.67 -2.19 19.69
CA ALA A 439 -10.29 -2.67 19.85
C ALA A 439 -10.09 -3.35 21.22
N GLY A 440 -10.65 -2.80 22.30
CA GLY A 440 -10.62 -3.42 23.63
C GLY A 440 -11.29 -4.80 23.64
N VAL A 441 -12.47 -4.92 23.02
CA VAL A 441 -13.14 -6.22 22.82
C VAL A 441 -12.28 -7.16 21.99
N ALA A 442 -11.65 -6.69 20.91
CA ALA A 442 -10.78 -7.49 20.06
C ALA A 442 -9.62 -8.10 20.89
N PHE A 443 -8.91 -7.28 21.66
CA PHE A 443 -7.82 -7.76 22.49
C PHE A 443 -8.29 -8.70 23.62
N ALA A 444 -9.47 -8.46 24.21
CA ALA A 444 -10.08 -9.36 25.19
C ALA A 444 -10.40 -10.74 24.57
N VAL A 445 -10.96 -10.78 23.35
CA VAL A 445 -11.20 -12.02 22.59
C VAL A 445 -9.89 -12.77 22.35
N GLY A 446 -8.84 -12.07 21.96
CA GLY A 446 -7.51 -12.64 21.75
C GLY A 446 -6.90 -13.22 23.05
N ALA A 447 -6.93 -12.45 24.13
CA ALA A 447 -6.40 -12.86 25.43
C ALA A 447 -7.13 -14.11 25.97
N ILE A 448 -8.47 -14.07 26.04
CA ILE A 448 -9.29 -15.16 26.58
C ILE A 448 -9.19 -16.41 25.70
N GLY A 449 -9.26 -16.24 24.37
CA GLY A 449 -9.21 -17.36 23.43
C GLY A 449 -7.83 -18.04 23.37
N ALA A 450 -6.76 -17.26 23.53
CA ALA A 450 -5.40 -17.79 23.60
C ALA A 450 -5.02 -18.37 24.97
N TRP A 451 -5.69 -17.94 26.05
CA TRP A 451 -5.49 -18.47 27.40
C TRP A 451 -6.03 -19.89 27.56
N ARG A 452 -7.10 -20.27 26.86
CA ARG A 452 -7.72 -21.59 26.97
C ARG A 452 -6.73 -22.70 26.59
N PRO A 453 -6.55 -23.75 27.42
CA PRO A 453 -5.60 -24.82 27.16
C PRO A 453 -6.13 -25.80 26.11
N ALA A 454 -6.14 -25.39 24.85
CA ALA A 454 -6.38 -26.29 23.73
C ALA A 454 -5.10 -27.07 23.39
N GLY A 455 -4.67 -27.94 24.30
CA GLY A 455 -3.44 -28.73 24.14
C GLY A 455 -2.16 -27.87 24.25
N ARG A 456 -1.16 -28.39 24.97
CA ARG A 456 0.06 -27.62 25.36
C ARG A 456 0.91 -27.05 24.20
N ARG A 457 0.59 -27.33 22.93
CA ARG A 457 1.41 -26.97 21.76
C ARG A 457 0.66 -26.25 20.63
N ARG A 458 -0.68 -26.16 20.66
CA ARG A 458 -1.45 -25.56 19.55
C ARG A 458 -1.59 -24.06 19.73
N VAL A 459 -1.33 -23.33 18.63
CA VAL A 459 -1.66 -21.90 18.58
C VAL A 459 -3.18 -21.78 18.41
N PRO A 460 -3.86 -20.93 19.18
CA PRO A 460 -5.30 -20.66 19.07
C PRO A 460 -5.57 -19.77 17.85
N LEU A 461 -5.30 -20.30 16.65
CA LEU A 461 -5.32 -19.59 15.38
C LEU A 461 -6.65 -18.84 15.15
N ALA A 462 -7.78 -19.48 15.47
CA ALA A 462 -9.09 -18.87 15.27
C ALA A 462 -9.32 -17.65 16.21
N ALA A 463 -8.88 -17.74 17.46
CA ALA A 463 -9.01 -16.63 18.41
C ALA A 463 -8.15 -15.43 18.01
N LEU A 464 -6.91 -15.67 17.57
CA LEU A 464 -6.03 -14.62 17.10
C LEU A 464 -6.51 -14.03 15.78
N ALA A 465 -7.03 -14.85 14.85
CA ALA A 465 -7.66 -14.36 13.62
C ALA A 465 -8.88 -13.49 13.95
N ALA A 466 -9.76 -13.92 14.84
CA ALA A 466 -10.93 -13.15 15.26
C ALA A 466 -10.53 -11.82 15.94
N MET A 467 -9.52 -11.85 16.81
CA MET A 467 -8.93 -10.65 17.40
C MET A 467 -8.52 -9.64 16.33
N MET A 468 -7.77 -10.10 15.31
CA MET A 468 -7.26 -9.19 14.28
C MET A 468 -8.36 -8.72 13.32
N VAL A 469 -9.35 -9.56 12.97
CA VAL A 469 -10.52 -9.12 12.20
C VAL A 469 -11.24 -7.97 12.92
N LEU A 470 -11.55 -8.13 14.20
CA LEU A 470 -12.19 -7.09 15.01
C LEU A 470 -11.31 -5.84 15.15
N PHE A 471 -10.01 -6.02 15.38
CA PHE A 471 -9.05 -4.93 15.49
C PHE A 471 -8.95 -4.11 14.20
N PHE A 472 -8.95 -4.75 13.04
CA PHE A 472 -8.89 -4.05 11.77
C PHE A 472 -10.20 -3.29 11.45
N HIS A 473 -11.34 -3.81 11.87
CA HIS A 473 -12.58 -3.04 11.81
C HIS A 473 -12.59 -1.86 12.81
N ALA A 474 -12.00 -2.03 14.00
CA ALA A 474 -11.77 -0.91 14.91
C ALA A 474 -10.86 0.16 14.29
N ALA A 475 -9.77 -0.26 13.64
CA ALA A 475 -8.88 0.65 12.94
C ALA A 475 -9.60 1.37 11.78
N ARG A 476 -10.47 0.66 11.03
CA ARG A 476 -11.34 1.31 10.03
C ARG A 476 -12.26 2.36 10.66
N LEU A 477 -12.89 2.06 11.79
CA LEU A 477 -13.72 3.04 12.51
C LEU A 477 -12.91 4.25 12.96
N ALA A 478 -11.64 4.06 13.37
CA ALA A 478 -10.74 5.18 13.67
C ALA A 478 -10.47 6.02 12.42
N LEU A 479 -10.20 5.40 11.26
CA LEU A 479 -10.03 6.14 10.00
C LEU A 479 -11.29 6.94 9.61
N VAL A 480 -12.50 6.46 9.94
CA VAL A 480 -13.75 7.22 9.76
C VAL A 480 -13.78 8.47 10.64
N VAL A 481 -13.28 8.38 11.88
CA VAL A 481 -13.17 9.54 12.78
C VAL A 481 -12.15 10.56 12.26
N PHE A 482 -11.05 10.08 11.69
CA PHE A 482 -10.03 10.93 11.08
C PHE A 482 -10.37 11.44 9.67
N ASP A 483 -11.45 10.97 9.07
CA ASP A 483 -11.81 11.27 7.68
C ASP A 483 -11.80 12.78 7.35
N PRO A 484 -12.41 13.69 8.16
CA PRO A 484 -12.35 15.12 7.88
C PRO A 484 -10.94 15.71 7.89
N TYR A 485 -10.02 15.14 8.67
CA TYR A 485 -8.62 15.55 8.73
C TYR A 485 -7.81 15.01 7.54
N MET A 486 -8.05 13.75 7.15
CA MET A 486 -7.28 13.05 6.11
C MET A 486 -7.78 13.33 4.68
N SER A 487 -9.02 13.80 4.51
CA SER A 487 -9.65 14.06 3.22
C SER A 487 -10.28 15.45 3.17
N SER A 488 -10.17 16.10 2.04
CA SER A 488 -10.85 17.38 1.78
C SER A 488 -12.25 17.20 1.19
N ARG A 489 -12.85 16.02 1.30
CA ARG A 489 -14.20 15.73 0.79
C ARG A 489 -15.27 16.68 1.33
N PRO A 490 -15.30 17.07 2.63
CA PRO A 490 -16.30 18.03 3.11
C PRO A 490 -16.23 19.39 2.41
N LEU A 491 -15.01 19.83 2.08
CA LEU A 491 -14.80 21.08 1.31
C LEU A 491 -15.23 20.89 -0.15
N ALA A 492 -15.00 19.72 -0.73
CA ALA A 492 -15.45 19.39 -2.08
C ALA A 492 -16.98 19.40 -2.18
N GLU A 493 -17.68 18.82 -1.20
CA GLU A 493 -19.14 18.81 -1.14
C GLU A 493 -19.70 20.24 -1.00
N ALA A 494 -19.09 21.07 -0.16
CA ALA A 494 -19.46 22.49 -0.05
C ALA A 494 -19.22 23.26 -1.37
N LEU A 495 -18.10 22.98 -2.05
CA LEU A 495 -17.77 23.58 -3.35
C LEU A 495 -18.77 23.19 -4.46
N LEU A 496 -19.29 21.97 -4.43
CA LEU A 496 -20.29 21.50 -5.39
C LEU A 496 -21.66 22.17 -5.20
N GLN A 497 -22.00 22.56 -3.96
CA GLN A 497 -23.23 23.28 -3.63
C GLN A 497 -23.10 24.79 -3.83
N ALA A 498 -21.88 25.31 -3.91
CA ALA A 498 -21.61 26.74 -4.07
C ALA A 498 -21.83 27.19 -5.53
N PRO A 499 -22.13 28.48 -5.77
CA PRO A 499 -22.24 29.05 -7.12
C PRO A 499 -20.99 28.78 -7.97
N PRO A 500 -21.12 28.71 -9.31
CA PRO A 500 -19.96 28.50 -10.19
C PRO A 500 -18.84 29.50 -9.96
N GLY A 501 -17.58 29.02 -9.97
CA GLY A 501 -16.40 29.84 -9.80
C GLY A 501 -15.12 29.02 -10.08
N ARG A 502 -13.98 29.70 -10.23
CA ARG A 502 -12.68 29.08 -10.45
C ARG A 502 -12.07 28.63 -9.13
N LEU A 503 -11.53 27.41 -9.11
CA LEU A 503 -10.85 26.86 -7.95
C LEU A 503 -9.36 27.25 -7.95
N ILE A 504 -8.87 27.64 -6.80
CA ILE A 504 -7.45 27.86 -6.49
C ILE A 504 -7.11 26.92 -5.33
N VAL A 505 -6.00 26.24 -5.42
CA VAL A 505 -5.46 25.38 -4.36
C VAL A 505 -4.16 26.00 -3.88
N ASP A 506 -4.07 26.29 -2.60
CA ASP A 506 -2.86 26.81 -1.97
C ASP A 506 -1.82 25.70 -1.80
N ASP A 507 -0.54 25.99 -2.09
CA ASP A 507 0.55 25.05 -2.06
C ASP A 507 0.39 23.90 -3.06
N GLN A 508 0.73 22.70 -2.68
CA GLN A 508 0.83 21.54 -3.57
C GLN A 508 -0.52 20.86 -3.87
N TYR A 509 -0.62 20.29 -5.05
CA TYR A 509 -1.77 19.50 -5.49
C TYR A 509 -2.16 18.41 -4.47
N TYR A 510 -1.18 17.78 -3.85
CA TYR A 510 -1.36 16.60 -3.01
C TYR A 510 -2.14 16.89 -1.73
N THR A 511 -1.93 18.06 -1.11
CA THR A 511 -2.58 18.46 0.16
C THR A 511 -4.11 18.49 0.06
N PHE A 512 -4.63 18.74 -1.15
CA PHE A 512 -6.07 18.83 -1.42
C PHE A 512 -6.50 17.93 -2.59
N SER A 513 -5.77 16.86 -2.86
CA SER A 513 -6.01 16.04 -4.05
C SER A 513 -7.39 15.40 -4.10
N SER A 514 -8.04 15.17 -2.95
CA SER A 514 -9.40 14.64 -2.90
C SER A 514 -10.45 15.63 -3.42
N ILE A 515 -10.20 16.94 -3.36
CA ILE A 515 -11.10 17.93 -3.98
C ILE A 515 -11.20 17.70 -5.49
N PHE A 516 -10.07 17.45 -6.15
CA PHE A 516 -10.06 17.18 -7.59
C PHE A 516 -10.86 15.93 -7.93
N PHE A 517 -10.72 14.87 -7.13
CA PHE A 517 -11.46 13.63 -7.35
C PHE A 517 -12.97 13.80 -7.15
N TYR A 518 -13.40 14.41 -6.03
CA TYR A 518 -14.82 14.52 -5.71
C TYR A 518 -15.55 15.61 -6.50
N THR A 519 -14.85 16.66 -6.93
CA THR A 519 -15.48 17.72 -7.76
C THR A 519 -15.24 17.55 -9.25
N ASN A 520 -14.24 16.78 -9.62
CA ASN A 520 -13.75 16.64 -11.00
C ASN A 520 -13.45 17.99 -11.67
N ARG A 521 -12.95 18.97 -10.91
CA ARG A 521 -12.60 20.31 -11.39
C ARG A 521 -11.09 20.46 -11.54
N ARG A 522 -10.67 21.27 -12.51
CA ARG A 522 -9.31 21.78 -12.58
C ARG A 522 -9.15 22.96 -11.63
N ALA A 523 -7.92 23.22 -11.17
CA ALA A 523 -7.60 24.32 -10.28
C ALA A 523 -6.35 25.08 -10.73
N LEU A 524 -6.21 26.29 -10.25
CA LEU A 524 -4.94 27.01 -10.25
C LEU A 524 -4.18 26.63 -8.98
N LEU A 525 -2.89 26.31 -9.11
CA LEU A 525 -2.03 25.91 -8.00
C LEU A 525 -1.20 27.09 -7.55
N LEU A 526 -1.56 27.67 -6.40
CA LEU A 526 -0.88 28.83 -5.82
C LEU A 526 0.43 28.38 -5.16
N ASN A 527 1.57 28.81 -5.70
CA ASN A 527 2.91 28.38 -5.31
C ASN A 527 3.13 26.85 -5.41
N GLY A 528 2.29 26.15 -6.17
CA GLY A 528 2.17 24.69 -6.18
C GLY A 528 3.11 23.96 -7.15
N ARG A 529 4.11 24.62 -7.72
CA ARG A 529 5.11 23.98 -8.58
C ARG A 529 6.17 23.26 -7.73
N VAL A 530 5.75 22.16 -7.12
CA VAL A 530 6.54 21.37 -6.17
C VAL A 530 6.40 19.88 -6.44
N ASN A 531 7.24 19.06 -5.86
CA ASN A 531 7.23 17.60 -5.91
C ASN A 531 7.22 17.05 -7.35
N ASN A 532 6.51 15.96 -7.63
CA ASN A 532 6.50 15.30 -8.95
C ASN A 532 5.88 16.13 -10.06
N LEU A 533 5.00 17.11 -9.73
CA LEU A 533 4.44 18.02 -10.73
C LEU A 533 5.47 19.01 -11.27
N VAL A 534 6.55 19.29 -10.53
CA VAL A 534 7.67 20.12 -11.03
C VAL A 534 8.20 19.57 -12.34
N TYR A 535 8.54 18.28 -12.37
CA TYR A 535 9.14 17.67 -13.54
C TYR A 535 8.19 17.69 -14.74
N GLY A 536 6.95 17.21 -14.57
CA GLY A 536 5.95 17.22 -15.62
C GLY A 536 5.54 18.61 -16.10
N SER A 537 5.71 19.66 -15.27
CA SER A 537 5.41 21.04 -15.64
C SER A 537 6.37 21.64 -16.65
N TYR A 538 7.53 21.03 -16.85
CA TYR A 538 8.51 21.42 -17.86
C TYR A 538 8.34 20.67 -19.18
N ALA A 539 7.40 19.72 -19.26
CA ALA A 539 7.09 19.04 -20.52
C ALA A 539 6.60 20.06 -21.59
N PRO A 540 6.94 19.85 -22.87
CA PRO A 540 6.55 20.78 -23.94
C PRO A 540 5.03 21.00 -24.06
N ASP A 541 4.23 20.00 -23.71
CA ASP A 541 2.77 19.99 -23.76
C ASP A 541 2.11 20.36 -22.41
N ALA A 542 2.89 20.75 -21.39
CA ALA A 542 2.35 21.12 -20.11
C ALA A 542 1.53 22.42 -20.18
N PRO A 543 0.37 22.51 -19.49
CA PRO A 543 -0.40 23.74 -19.42
C PRO A 543 0.39 24.81 -18.68
N LYS A 544 0.47 26.02 -19.28
CA LYS A 544 1.29 27.13 -18.75
C LYS A 544 0.62 27.94 -17.65
N ASP A 545 -0.70 27.88 -17.57
CA ASP A 545 -1.56 28.73 -16.73
C ASP A 545 -2.04 28.04 -15.44
N VAL A 546 -1.53 26.86 -15.12
CA VAL A 546 -1.94 26.12 -13.91
C VAL A 546 -1.28 26.68 -12.65
N PHE A 547 -0.03 27.13 -12.73
CA PHE A 547 0.71 27.65 -11.58
C PHE A 547 0.60 29.15 -11.49
N ILE A 548 0.21 29.66 -10.31
CA ILE A 548 0.14 31.09 -10.01
C ILE A 548 0.95 31.41 -8.75
N GLU A 549 1.38 32.64 -8.64
CA GLU A 549 2.10 33.16 -7.49
C GLU A 549 1.22 34.12 -6.64
N ASP A 550 1.69 34.45 -5.44
CA ASP A 550 0.98 35.32 -4.49
C ASP A 550 0.51 36.66 -5.11
N ARG A 551 1.32 37.26 -5.97
CA ARG A 551 0.94 38.48 -6.68
C ARG A 551 -0.26 38.26 -7.60
N GLU A 552 -0.26 37.20 -8.35
CA GLU A 552 -1.36 36.88 -9.26
C GLU A 552 -2.65 36.50 -8.50
N LEU A 553 -2.54 35.87 -7.33
CA LEU A 553 -3.68 35.68 -6.44
C LEU A 553 -4.31 37.00 -6.06
N ALA A 554 -3.52 37.98 -5.55
CA ALA A 554 -4.00 39.28 -5.13
C ALA A 554 -4.70 40.01 -6.29
N GLU A 555 -4.14 40.01 -7.49
CA GLU A 555 -4.73 40.60 -8.69
C GLU A 555 -6.05 39.91 -9.10
N ARG A 556 -6.10 38.59 -9.09
CA ARG A 556 -7.30 37.81 -9.47
C ARG A 556 -8.42 37.92 -8.44
N TRP A 557 -8.07 38.03 -7.14
CA TRP A 557 -9.04 38.13 -6.04
C TRP A 557 -9.91 39.36 -6.09
N THR A 558 -9.42 40.47 -6.68
CA THR A 558 -10.14 41.74 -6.87
C THR A 558 -11.03 41.74 -8.12
N ARG A 559 -10.91 40.75 -9.02
CA ARG A 559 -11.69 40.71 -10.26
C ARG A 559 -13.17 40.43 -9.99
N PRO A 560 -14.06 40.79 -10.94
CA PRO A 560 -15.49 40.49 -10.82
C PRO A 560 -15.84 38.98 -10.89
N GLU A 561 -14.92 38.13 -11.28
CA GLU A 561 -15.10 36.67 -11.32
C GLU A 561 -15.09 36.08 -9.92
N ARG A 562 -15.87 35.02 -9.73
CA ARG A 562 -15.85 34.25 -8.47
C ARG A 562 -14.68 33.29 -8.44
N TYR A 563 -13.90 33.39 -7.38
CA TYR A 563 -12.82 32.48 -7.05
C TYR A 563 -13.09 31.76 -5.74
N TYR A 564 -12.69 30.52 -5.68
CA TYR A 564 -12.65 29.70 -4.47
C TYR A 564 -11.19 29.36 -4.18
N LEU A 565 -10.77 29.53 -2.93
CA LEU A 565 -9.41 29.22 -2.49
C LEU A 565 -9.49 28.21 -1.37
N VAL A 566 -8.82 27.06 -1.52
CA VAL A 566 -8.61 26.10 -0.44
C VAL A 566 -7.23 26.27 0.14
N ALA A 567 -7.15 26.29 1.48
CA ALA A 567 -5.90 26.42 2.21
C ALA A 567 -5.97 25.73 3.56
N GLU A 568 -4.81 25.33 4.08
CA GLU A 568 -4.69 24.86 5.45
C GLU A 568 -4.76 26.01 6.46
N GLY A 569 -5.22 25.73 7.69
CA GLY A 569 -5.36 26.73 8.75
C GLY A 569 -4.10 27.56 9.00
N PRO A 570 -2.91 26.97 9.09
CA PRO A 570 -1.65 27.72 9.27
C PRO A 570 -1.34 28.73 8.15
N GLN A 571 -1.88 28.53 6.93
CA GLN A 571 -1.68 29.44 5.79
C GLN A 571 -2.68 30.60 5.75
N ALA A 572 -3.79 30.53 6.47
CA ALA A 572 -4.83 31.55 6.47
C ALA A 572 -4.28 32.98 6.80
N PRO A 573 -3.39 33.20 7.77
CA PRO A 573 -2.82 34.53 8.04
C PRO A 573 -2.00 35.10 6.86
N ARG A 574 -1.30 34.28 6.09
CA ARG A 574 -0.59 34.70 4.87
C ARG A 574 -1.57 35.16 3.81
N ILE A 575 -2.61 34.39 3.59
CA ILE A 575 -3.65 34.70 2.60
C ILE A 575 -4.41 35.95 2.99
N GLU A 576 -4.76 36.14 4.28
CA GLU A 576 -5.38 37.35 4.79
C GLU A 576 -4.55 38.62 4.50
N LYS A 577 -3.21 38.52 4.61
CA LYS A 577 -2.31 39.63 4.28
C LYS A 577 -2.29 39.96 2.78
N LEU A 578 -2.45 38.93 1.92
CA LEU A 578 -2.38 39.10 0.47
C LEU A 578 -3.66 39.72 -0.11
N VAL A 579 -4.84 39.25 0.34
CA VAL A 579 -6.11 39.62 -0.28
C VAL A 579 -6.98 40.55 0.58
N GLY A 580 -6.60 40.75 1.84
CA GLY A 580 -7.35 41.53 2.81
C GLY A 580 -8.42 40.69 3.55
N LYS A 581 -8.47 40.81 4.86
CA LYS A 581 -9.37 40.01 5.73
C LYS A 581 -10.86 40.18 5.38
N ALA A 582 -11.30 41.36 5.02
CA ALA A 582 -12.69 41.64 4.65
C ALA A 582 -13.11 41.01 3.31
N ALA A 583 -12.15 40.77 2.43
CA ALA A 583 -12.37 40.14 1.12
C ALA A 583 -12.31 38.61 1.17
N LEU A 584 -11.94 38.01 2.30
CA LEU A 584 -11.79 36.59 2.49
C LEU A 584 -13.00 36.01 3.25
N ARG A 585 -13.98 35.46 2.53
CA ARG A 585 -15.19 34.90 3.13
C ARG A 585 -15.06 33.39 3.24
N VAL A 586 -15.32 32.85 4.42
CA VAL A 586 -15.32 31.38 4.64
C VAL A 586 -16.63 30.79 4.10
N VAL A 587 -16.50 29.83 3.19
CA VAL A 587 -17.61 29.02 2.66
C VAL A 587 -17.78 27.76 3.49
N ALA A 588 -16.68 27.08 3.81
CA ALA A 588 -16.66 25.88 4.63
C ALA A 588 -15.32 25.73 5.36
N ALA A 589 -15.34 25.04 6.49
CA ALA A 589 -14.17 24.64 7.23
C ALA A 589 -14.35 23.22 7.76
N SER A 590 -13.34 22.37 7.61
CA SER A 590 -13.34 20.99 8.10
C SER A 590 -11.91 20.45 8.13
N GLY A 591 -11.59 19.66 9.14
CA GLY A 591 -10.30 19.00 9.23
C GLY A 591 -9.08 19.93 9.36
N GLY A 592 -9.28 21.16 9.86
CA GLY A 592 -8.23 22.17 9.90
C GLY A 592 -7.95 22.86 8.55
N LYS A 593 -8.78 22.60 7.54
CA LYS A 593 -8.73 23.16 6.17
C LYS A 593 -9.91 24.08 5.93
N PHE A 594 -9.72 25.07 5.07
CA PHE A 594 -10.71 26.10 4.77
C PHE A 594 -10.97 26.21 3.27
N LEU A 595 -12.24 26.45 2.92
CA LEU A 595 -12.66 26.89 1.61
C LEU A 595 -13.10 28.36 1.72
N PHE A 596 -12.39 29.24 1.06
CA PHE A 596 -12.67 30.67 1.00
C PHE A 596 -13.27 31.08 -0.33
N THR A 597 -13.95 32.23 -0.38
CA THR A 597 -14.37 32.88 -1.62
C THR A 597 -14.18 34.38 -1.54
N ASN A 598 -13.97 35.05 -2.69
CA ASN A 598 -13.91 36.50 -2.83
C ASN A 598 -15.30 37.16 -2.84
N ARG A 599 -16.39 36.41 -2.95
CA ARG A 599 -17.77 36.92 -3.10
C ARG A 599 -18.81 36.08 -2.38
#